data_83463da732f56d8467f542b26c07ed6f
#
_entry.id   83463da732f56d8467f542b26c07ed6f
#
_cell.length_a   1.000
_cell.length_b   1.000
_cell.length_c   1.000
_cell.angle_alpha   90.00
_cell.angle_beta   90.00
_cell.angle_gamma   90.00
#
_symmetry.space_group_name_H-M   'P 1'
#
loop_
_entity.id
_entity.type
_entity.pdbx_description
1 polymer ?
#
loop_
_entity_poly.entity_id
_entity_poly.type
_entity_poly.pdbx_seq_one_letter_code
_entity_poly.pdbx_strand_id
1 'polypeptide(L)'
;PCIVFVQGSAWLKQNINSKLGVLSRLAEKGYVIAVVEYRHSGIAPFPAQAIDTRNAIRFMKIHADEYKADATKMFVAGDSSGGHSAFFSQLIKEDSNENIYPEADANVKGIISMYGALSIMFEDGMPSTLNHHQPDSPEGMEMGGVDLRNNPDLCRKMSVECNINEDTPLPPILMFHGTKDRTVNPKISVVVYKLLKKY
;
A
#
# COMPACT_ATOMS: atom_id res chain seq x y z
N PRO A 1 -4.88 -15.97 -12.11
CA PRO A 1 -4.92 -14.68 -11.41
C PRO A 1 -3.51 -14.13 -11.17
N CYS A 2 -3.39 -12.80 -11.09
CA CYS A 2 -2.13 -12.14 -10.78
C CYS A 2 -2.27 -11.34 -9.47
N ILE A 3 -1.23 -11.40 -8.63
CA ILE A 3 -1.09 -10.58 -7.43
C ILE A 3 0.12 -9.69 -7.61
N VAL A 4 -0.11 -8.38 -7.68
CA VAL A 4 0.94 -7.37 -7.62
C VAL A 4 1.24 -7.15 -6.13
N PHE A 5 2.39 -7.66 -5.67
CA PHE A 5 2.76 -7.66 -4.28
C PHE A 5 3.75 -6.54 -3.96
N VAL A 6 3.38 -5.70 -3.00
CA VAL A 6 4.19 -4.58 -2.52
C VAL A 6 4.76 -4.95 -1.14
N GLN A 7 6.07 -5.17 -1.10
CA GLN A 7 6.75 -5.52 0.14
C GLN A 7 6.88 -4.30 1.04
N GLY A 8 6.60 -4.49 2.33
CA GLY A 8 6.85 -3.50 3.36
C GLY A 8 8.33 -3.31 3.65
N SER A 9 8.74 -2.07 3.81
CA SER A 9 10.11 -1.67 4.15
C SER A 9 10.15 -0.34 4.91
N ALA A 10 9.03 0.05 5.54
CA ALA A 10 8.87 1.37 6.12
C ALA A 10 9.07 2.51 5.08
N TRP A 11 8.60 2.28 3.84
CA TRP A 11 8.81 3.11 2.65
C TRP A 11 10.28 3.38 2.30
N LEU A 12 11.21 2.71 2.98
CA LEU A 12 12.65 2.75 2.68
C LEU A 12 12.99 1.75 1.56
N LYS A 13 14.27 1.64 1.24
CA LYS A 13 14.76 0.70 0.22
C LYS A 13 14.34 -0.72 0.56
N GLN A 14 13.70 -1.38 -0.39
CA GLN A 14 13.21 -2.76 -0.25
C GLN A 14 14.32 -3.79 -0.50
N ASN A 15 14.14 -4.97 0.09
CA ASN A 15 14.80 -6.20 -0.33
C ASN A 15 13.74 -7.13 -0.90
N ILE A 16 13.41 -6.98 -2.17
CA ILE A 16 12.34 -7.71 -2.85
C ILE A 16 12.50 -9.24 -2.80
N ASN A 17 13.70 -9.73 -2.53
CA ASN A 17 13.96 -11.17 -2.43
C ASN A 17 13.55 -11.76 -1.06
N SER A 18 13.35 -10.94 -0.04
CA SER A 18 13.12 -11.42 1.34
C SER A 18 11.82 -12.21 1.51
N LYS A 19 10.83 -12.00 0.66
CA LYS A 19 9.50 -12.65 0.70
C LYS A 19 9.33 -13.78 -0.32
N LEU A 20 10.31 -14.04 -1.18
CA LEU A 20 10.17 -15.01 -2.28
C LEU A 20 9.76 -16.41 -1.78
N GLY A 21 10.33 -16.86 -0.67
CA GLY A 21 9.99 -18.19 -0.11
C GLY A 21 8.53 -18.33 0.36
N VAL A 22 7.89 -17.23 0.76
CA VAL A 22 6.45 -17.22 1.12
C VAL A 22 5.60 -17.07 -0.14
N LEU A 23 6.01 -16.17 -1.04
CA LEU A 23 5.27 -15.87 -2.25
C LEU A 23 5.27 -17.03 -3.25
N SER A 24 6.34 -17.83 -3.30
CA SER A 24 6.42 -19.04 -4.14
C SER A 24 5.30 -20.04 -3.82
N ARG A 25 4.85 -20.12 -2.56
CA ARG A 25 3.71 -20.96 -2.19
C ARG A 25 2.38 -20.53 -2.85
N LEU A 26 2.22 -19.25 -3.13
CA LEU A 26 1.08 -18.76 -3.90
C LEU A 26 1.25 -19.11 -5.39
N ALA A 27 2.47 -18.99 -5.91
CA ALA A 27 2.77 -19.40 -7.29
C ALA A 27 2.50 -20.90 -7.51
N GLU A 28 2.83 -21.77 -6.54
CA GLU A 28 2.48 -23.21 -6.55
C GLU A 28 0.95 -23.44 -6.61
N LYS A 29 0.14 -22.48 -6.16
CA LYS A 29 -1.33 -22.51 -6.23
C LYS A 29 -1.88 -21.91 -7.54
N GLY A 30 -1.01 -21.58 -8.49
CA GLY A 30 -1.40 -21.07 -9.81
C GLY A 30 -1.59 -19.56 -9.89
N TYR A 31 -1.08 -18.80 -8.91
CA TYR A 31 -1.04 -17.34 -9.00
C TYR A 31 0.24 -16.87 -9.67
N VAL A 32 0.14 -15.89 -10.55
CA VAL A 32 1.30 -15.09 -10.97
C VAL A 32 1.56 -14.04 -9.90
N ILE A 33 2.81 -13.92 -9.44
CA ILE A 33 3.18 -12.95 -8.40
C ILE A 33 4.18 -11.97 -9.00
N ALA A 34 3.80 -10.70 -9.08
CA ALA A 34 4.67 -9.60 -9.47
C ALA A 34 5.11 -8.84 -8.20
N VAL A 35 6.38 -8.88 -7.87
CA VAL A 35 6.93 -8.17 -6.70
C VAL A 35 7.39 -6.78 -7.14
N VAL A 36 6.84 -5.75 -6.50
CA VAL A 36 7.11 -4.35 -6.83
C VAL A 36 8.29 -3.83 -6.00
N GLU A 37 9.27 -3.25 -6.68
CA GLU A 37 10.25 -2.36 -6.07
C GLU A 37 9.86 -0.91 -6.40
N TYR A 38 9.44 -0.16 -5.40
CA TYR A 38 9.03 1.23 -5.56
C TYR A 38 10.17 2.20 -5.28
N ARG A 39 10.06 3.43 -5.74
CA ARG A 39 10.94 4.53 -5.32
C ARG A 39 10.77 4.76 -3.82
N HIS A 40 11.80 4.52 -3.06
CA HIS A 40 11.74 4.70 -1.61
C HIS A 40 11.75 6.19 -1.21
N SER A 41 11.36 6.49 0.03
CA SER A 41 11.21 7.86 0.56
C SER A 41 12.46 8.72 0.45
N GLY A 42 13.66 8.11 0.40
CA GLY A 42 14.91 8.82 0.14
C GLY A 42 15.11 9.25 -1.32
N ILE A 43 14.27 8.79 -2.26
CA ILE A 43 14.26 9.19 -3.68
C ILE A 43 13.07 10.10 -3.96
N ALA A 44 11.88 9.69 -3.51
CA ALA A 44 10.65 10.44 -3.74
C ALA A 44 9.67 10.23 -2.56
N PRO A 45 9.06 11.31 -2.04
CA PRO A 45 8.07 11.21 -0.96
C PRO A 45 6.74 10.67 -1.48
N PHE A 46 5.79 10.45 -0.56
CA PHE A 46 4.40 10.16 -0.91
C PHE A 46 3.86 11.20 -1.92
N PRO A 47 3.16 10.79 -2.99
CA PRO A 47 2.57 9.47 -3.22
C PRO A 47 3.36 8.55 -4.18
N ALA A 48 4.67 8.73 -4.34
CA ALA A 48 5.45 8.03 -5.36
C ALA A 48 5.32 6.50 -5.29
N GLN A 49 5.28 5.92 -4.09
CA GLN A 49 5.17 4.47 -3.87
C GLN A 49 3.85 3.90 -4.37
N ALA A 50 2.77 4.66 -4.18
CA ALA A 50 1.45 4.30 -4.68
C ALA A 50 1.37 4.44 -6.21
N ILE A 51 2.00 5.45 -6.78
CA ILE A 51 2.09 5.65 -8.25
C ILE A 51 2.89 4.52 -8.89
N ASP A 52 4.03 4.14 -8.31
CA ASP A 52 4.83 3.02 -8.80
C ASP A 52 4.07 1.70 -8.73
N THR A 53 3.27 1.51 -7.67
CA THR A 53 2.37 0.35 -7.55
C THR A 53 1.31 0.35 -8.65
N ARG A 54 0.72 1.50 -8.99
CA ARG A 54 -0.23 1.63 -10.12
C ARG A 54 0.44 1.29 -11.45
N ASN A 55 1.64 1.79 -11.68
CA ASN A 55 2.40 1.48 -12.88
C ASN A 55 2.75 -0.01 -12.98
N ALA A 56 3.08 -0.67 -11.87
CA ALA A 56 3.29 -2.11 -11.84
C ALA A 56 1.99 -2.91 -12.18
N ILE A 57 0.83 -2.45 -11.70
CA ILE A 57 -0.47 -3.06 -12.06
C ILE A 57 -0.71 -2.91 -13.56
N ARG A 58 -0.50 -1.73 -14.13
CA ARG A 58 -0.65 -1.47 -15.57
C ARG A 58 0.30 -2.31 -16.40
N PHE A 59 1.58 -2.35 -16.01
CA PHE A 59 2.58 -3.19 -16.64
C PHE A 59 2.12 -4.65 -16.71
N MET A 60 1.67 -5.20 -15.60
CA MET A 60 1.21 -6.59 -15.54
C MET A 60 -0.06 -6.84 -16.37
N LYS A 61 -0.91 -5.84 -16.57
CA LYS A 61 -2.06 -5.95 -17.48
C LYS A 61 -1.64 -5.99 -18.95
N ILE A 62 -0.72 -5.10 -19.34
CA ILE A 62 -0.23 -5.03 -20.72
C ILE A 62 0.54 -6.29 -21.09
N HIS A 63 1.37 -6.79 -20.19
CA HIS A 63 2.22 -7.95 -20.41
C HIS A 63 1.60 -9.27 -19.89
N ALA A 64 0.27 -9.31 -19.68
CA ALA A 64 -0.39 -10.44 -19.05
C ALA A 64 -0.12 -11.77 -19.79
N ASP A 65 -0.18 -11.76 -21.12
CA ASP A 65 0.06 -12.95 -21.95
C ASP A 65 1.52 -13.46 -21.80
N GLU A 66 2.49 -12.55 -21.78
CA GLU A 66 3.90 -12.86 -21.61
C GLU A 66 4.16 -13.60 -20.28
N TYR A 67 3.55 -13.09 -19.20
CA TYR A 67 3.70 -13.67 -17.87
C TYR A 67 2.65 -14.74 -17.54
N LYS A 68 1.81 -15.16 -18.50
CA LYS A 68 0.72 -16.13 -18.30
C LYS A 68 -0.25 -15.70 -17.19
N ALA A 69 -0.43 -14.40 -17.03
CA ALA A 69 -1.38 -13.80 -16.12
C ALA A 69 -2.75 -13.60 -16.78
N ASP A 70 -3.79 -13.45 -15.96
CA ASP A 70 -5.12 -13.06 -16.42
C ASP A 70 -5.32 -11.58 -16.07
N ALA A 71 -5.28 -10.70 -17.08
CA ALA A 71 -5.46 -9.26 -16.92
C ALA A 71 -6.79 -8.88 -16.26
N THR A 72 -7.81 -9.75 -16.35
CA THR A 72 -9.12 -9.53 -15.73
C THR A 72 -9.18 -9.95 -14.25
N LYS A 73 -8.14 -10.63 -13.74
CA LYS A 73 -8.04 -11.15 -12.37
C LYS A 73 -6.79 -10.65 -11.69
N MET A 74 -6.61 -9.30 -11.70
CA MET A 74 -5.53 -8.61 -11.01
C MET A 74 -5.94 -8.27 -9.58
N PHE A 75 -5.03 -8.51 -8.64
CA PHE A 75 -5.14 -8.13 -7.23
C PHE A 75 -3.91 -7.35 -6.83
N VAL A 76 -4.04 -6.46 -5.86
CA VAL A 76 -2.89 -5.81 -5.23
C VAL A 76 -2.80 -6.28 -3.78
N ALA A 77 -1.62 -6.64 -3.34
CA ALA A 77 -1.37 -7.08 -1.98
C ALA A 77 -0.13 -6.38 -1.41
N GLY A 78 -0.10 -6.17 -0.11
CA GLY A 78 1.10 -5.64 0.53
C GLY A 78 1.09 -5.80 2.04
N ASP A 79 2.29 -5.78 2.62
CA ASP A 79 2.50 -5.85 4.05
C ASP A 79 3.08 -4.53 4.59
N SER A 80 2.73 -4.13 5.83
CA SER A 80 3.25 -2.91 6.48
C SER A 80 3.09 -1.67 5.58
N SER A 81 4.15 -0.91 5.30
CA SER A 81 4.16 0.19 4.32
C SER A 81 3.73 -0.23 2.91
N GLY A 82 3.98 -1.48 2.52
CA GLY A 82 3.47 -2.03 1.26
C GLY A 82 1.94 -2.19 1.25
N GLY A 83 1.34 -2.52 2.40
CA GLY A 83 -0.12 -2.54 2.57
C GLY A 83 -0.72 -1.15 2.41
N HIS A 84 -0.05 -0.11 2.90
CA HIS A 84 -0.40 1.29 2.66
C HIS A 84 -0.34 1.64 1.17
N SER A 85 0.78 1.35 0.50
CA SER A 85 0.96 1.63 -0.93
C SER A 85 -0.05 0.88 -1.79
N ALA A 86 -0.39 -0.37 -1.43
CA ALA A 86 -1.44 -1.15 -2.08
C ALA A 86 -2.82 -0.48 -1.97
N PHE A 87 -3.18 0.03 -0.79
CA PHE A 87 -4.42 0.77 -0.60
C PHE A 87 -4.43 2.07 -1.41
N PHE A 88 -3.39 2.88 -1.27
CA PHE A 88 -3.32 4.17 -1.96
C PHE A 88 -3.20 4.03 -3.48
N SER A 89 -2.73 2.90 -4.00
CA SER A 89 -2.78 2.64 -5.44
C SER A 89 -4.21 2.64 -6.00
N GLN A 90 -5.23 2.44 -5.14
CA GLN A 90 -6.64 2.46 -5.52
C GLN A 90 -7.38 3.74 -5.06
N LEU A 91 -6.77 4.55 -4.20
CA LEU A 91 -7.33 5.83 -3.73
C LEU A 91 -6.87 7.02 -4.55
N ILE A 92 -5.68 6.97 -5.13
CA ILE A 92 -5.16 8.04 -5.99
C ILE A 92 -5.96 8.09 -7.29
N LYS A 93 -6.62 9.22 -7.54
CA LYS A 93 -7.45 9.41 -8.72
C LYS A 93 -6.65 9.81 -9.96
N GLU A 94 -5.59 10.60 -9.77
CA GLU A 94 -4.77 11.13 -10.85
C GLU A 94 -3.27 10.90 -10.58
N ASP A 95 -2.63 10.31 -11.56
CA ASP A 95 -1.20 10.10 -11.62
C ASP A 95 -0.66 10.43 -13.04
N SER A 96 -1.38 11.33 -13.74
CA SER A 96 -1.21 11.58 -15.17
C SER A 96 0.21 11.90 -15.60
N ASN A 97 0.95 12.64 -14.77
CA ASN A 97 2.33 13.03 -15.10
C ASN A 97 3.37 11.92 -14.88
N GLU A 98 3.02 10.90 -14.10
CA GLU A 98 3.90 9.77 -13.77
C GLU A 98 3.34 8.43 -14.26
N ASN A 99 2.23 8.46 -14.97
CA ASN A 99 1.67 7.28 -15.63
C ASN A 99 2.46 6.96 -16.90
N ILE A 100 3.29 5.92 -16.81
CA ILE A 100 4.13 5.47 -17.93
C ILE A 100 3.46 4.43 -18.83
N TYR A 101 2.21 4.03 -18.50
CA TYR A 101 1.40 3.06 -19.24
C TYR A 101 -0.03 3.58 -19.40
N PRO A 102 -0.23 4.66 -20.20
CA PRO A 102 -1.55 5.31 -20.32
C PRO A 102 -2.61 4.46 -21.02
N GLU A 103 -2.22 3.40 -21.72
CA GLU A 103 -3.09 2.46 -22.42
C GLU A 103 -3.79 1.47 -21.48
N ALA A 104 -3.41 1.38 -20.22
CA ALA A 104 -4.02 0.49 -19.24
C ALA A 104 -4.50 1.24 -18.00
N ASP A 105 -5.60 0.79 -17.42
CA ASP A 105 -6.05 1.24 -16.11
C ASP A 105 -5.32 0.50 -14.98
N ALA A 106 -5.30 1.08 -13.78
CA ALA A 106 -4.70 0.48 -12.59
C ALA A 106 -5.73 -0.17 -11.63
N ASN A 107 -6.98 -0.39 -12.07
CA ASN A 107 -8.00 -0.99 -11.24
C ASN A 107 -7.71 -2.47 -10.97
N VAL A 108 -8.05 -2.94 -9.78
CA VAL A 108 -7.86 -4.33 -9.37
C VAL A 108 -9.18 -4.94 -8.89
N LYS A 109 -9.23 -6.27 -8.82
CA LYS A 109 -10.40 -7.03 -8.32
C LYS A 109 -10.43 -7.14 -6.80
N GLY A 110 -9.37 -6.79 -6.12
CA GLY A 110 -9.31 -6.79 -4.66
C GLY A 110 -7.97 -6.28 -4.12
N ILE A 111 -8.03 -5.76 -2.89
CA ILE A 111 -6.88 -5.31 -2.12
C ILE A 111 -6.66 -6.30 -0.98
N ILE A 112 -5.41 -6.71 -0.75
CA ILE A 112 -5.02 -7.54 0.39
C ILE A 112 -4.01 -6.75 1.22
N SER A 113 -4.39 -6.32 2.41
CA SER A 113 -3.52 -5.58 3.33
C SER A 113 -3.16 -6.45 4.52
N MET A 114 -1.88 -6.72 4.69
CA MET A 114 -1.32 -7.44 5.84
C MET A 114 -0.68 -6.42 6.77
N TYR A 115 -1.27 -6.22 7.94
CA TYR A 115 -0.80 -5.24 8.95
C TYR A 115 -0.34 -3.91 8.32
N GLY A 116 -1.12 -3.38 7.37
CA GLY A 116 -0.81 -2.15 6.67
C GLY A 116 -0.75 -0.93 7.58
N ALA A 117 0.24 -0.07 7.38
CA ALA A 117 0.38 1.22 8.08
C ALA A 117 -0.62 2.25 7.51
N LEU A 118 -1.93 1.98 7.67
CA LEU A 118 -3.01 2.65 6.94
C LEU A 118 -3.35 4.04 7.50
N SER A 119 -2.92 4.39 8.70
CA SER A 119 -3.21 5.68 9.33
C SER A 119 -2.00 6.25 10.04
N ILE A 120 -1.77 7.53 9.85
CA ILE A 120 -0.82 8.36 10.60
C ILE A 120 -1.55 9.26 11.61
N MET A 121 -2.86 9.42 11.42
CA MET A 121 -3.72 10.24 12.29
C MET A 121 -4.11 9.53 13.58
N PHE A 122 -4.11 8.19 13.57
CA PHE A 122 -4.66 7.42 14.67
C PHE A 122 -3.64 7.20 15.77
N GLU A 123 -3.85 7.86 16.91
CA GLU A 123 -3.11 7.65 18.15
C GLU A 123 -4.09 7.22 19.26
N ASP A 124 -3.83 6.10 19.90
CA ASP A 124 -4.65 5.61 21.03
C ASP A 124 -3.82 5.34 22.29
N GLY A 125 -2.59 5.83 22.33
CA GLY A 125 -1.68 5.62 23.44
C GLY A 125 -1.09 4.20 23.53
N MET A 126 -1.24 3.36 22.50
CA MET A 126 -0.59 2.06 22.47
C MET A 126 0.93 2.22 22.37
N PRO A 127 1.70 1.48 23.18
CA PRO A 127 3.15 1.49 23.10
C PRO A 127 3.60 1.03 21.71
N SER A 128 4.33 1.88 20.98
CA SER A 128 4.97 1.53 19.73
C SER A 128 6.47 1.30 19.94
N THR A 129 7.09 0.56 19.04
CA THR A 129 8.54 0.39 18.97
C THR A 129 9.23 1.58 18.29
N LEU A 130 8.46 2.48 17.67
CA LEU A 130 8.94 3.64 16.92
C LEU A 130 8.20 4.91 17.37
N ASN A 131 8.85 6.05 17.23
CA ASN A 131 8.17 7.34 17.26
C ASN A 131 7.82 7.73 15.81
N HIS A 132 6.56 7.56 15.44
CA HIS A 132 6.07 7.72 14.07
C HIS A 132 5.96 9.17 13.57
N HIS A 133 6.24 10.17 14.41
CA HIS A 133 6.01 11.58 14.06
C HIS A 133 7.29 12.38 13.78
N GLN A 134 8.45 11.84 14.14
CA GLN A 134 9.73 12.53 13.94
C GLN A 134 10.11 12.65 12.46
N PRO A 135 10.87 13.69 12.07
CA PRO A 135 11.33 13.87 10.68
C PRO A 135 12.10 12.67 10.11
N ASP A 136 12.81 11.95 10.97
CA ASP A 136 13.61 10.75 10.65
C ASP A 136 12.83 9.44 10.87
N SER A 137 11.57 9.51 11.31
CA SER A 137 10.70 8.34 11.34
C SER A 137 10.35 7.89 9.91
N PRO A 138 9.96 6.62 9.71
CA PRO A 138 9.51 6.15 8.40
C PRO A 138 8.43 7.04 7.78
N GLU A 139 7.45 7.43 8.57
CA GLU A 139 6.33 8.27 8.15
C GLU A 139 6.78 9.72 7.87
N GLY A 140 7.65 10.27 8.72
CA GLY A 140 8.22 11.59 8.51
C GLY A 140 9.05 11.66 7.24
N MET A 141 9.89 10.68 6.99
CA MET A 141 10.68 10.56 5.75
C MET A 141 9.79 10.39 4.51
N GLU A 142 8.73 9.58 4.61
CA GLU A 142 7.76 9.38 3.53
C GLU A 142 7.04 10.69 3.15
N MET A 143 6.92 11.61 4.08
CA MET A 143 6.35 12.95 3.85
C MET A 143 7.40 14.04 3.57
N GLY A 144 8.63 13.64 3.27
CA GLY A 144 9.71 14.57 2.86
C GLY A 144 10.59 15.05 4.01
N GLY A 145 10.71 14.30 5.10
CA GLY A 145 11.60 14.60 6.23
C GLY A 145 11.04 15.68 7.18
N VAL A 146 9.74 15.65 7.45
CA VAL A 146 9.04 16.64 8.27
C VAL A 146 8.55 16.06 9.60
N ASP A 147 8.45 16.93 10.63
CA ASP A 147 7.78 16.56 11.89
C ASP A 147 6.25 16.56 11.66
N LEU A 148 5.65 15.38 11.71
CA LEU A 148 4.24 15.17 11.40
C LEU A 148 3.30 15.79 12.45
N ARG A 149 3.73 16.00 13.70
CA ARG A 149 2.93 16.69 14.73
C ARG A 149 2.60 18.13 14.35
N ASN A 150 3.49 18.75 13.57
CA ASN A 150 3.32 20.11 13.08
C ASN A 150 2.70 20.19 11.69
N ASN A 151 2.36 19.04 11.09
CA ASN A 151 1.89 18.92 9.70
C ASN A 151 0.64 18.02 9.59
N PRO A 152 -0.49 18.36 10.26
CA PRO A 152 -1.68 17.50 10.30
C PRO A 152 -2.30 17.26 8.92
N ASP A 153 -2.17 18.21 7.99
CA ASP A 153 -2.68 18.04 6.63
C ASP A 153 -1.90 17.00 5.83
N LEU A 154 -0.60 16.87 6.07
CA LEU A 154 0.21 15.79 5.49
C LEU A 154 -0.21 14.43 6.08
N CYS A 155 -0.44 14.38 7.39
CA CYS A 155 -0.97 13.17 8.03
C CYS A 155 -2.31 12.74 7.40
N ARG A 156 -3.23 13.68 7.15
CA ARG A 156 -4.51 13.40 6.48
C ARG A 156 -4.31 12.83 5.07
N LYS A 157 -3.41 13.42 4.30
CA LYS A 157 -3.11 12.95 2.94
C LYS A 157 -2.65 11.50 2.91
N MET A 158 -1.89 11.08 3.92
CA MET A 158 -1.29 9.76 4.03
C MET A 158 -2.13 8.77 4.85
N SER A 159 -3.31 9.14 5.33
CA SER A 159 -4.16 8.29 6.15
C SER A 159 -5.38 7.82 5.36
N VAL A 160 -5.55 6.50 5.25
CA VAL A 160 -6.60 5.88 4.43
C VAL A 160 -7.98 6.35 4.87
N GLU A 161 -8.26 6.43 6.18
CA GLU A 161 -9.55 6.86 6.71
C GLU A 161 -9.91 8.30 6.36
N CYS A 162 -8.93 9.12 6.03
CA CYS A 162 -9.16 10.50 5.59
C CYS A 162 -9.43 10.62 4.08
N ASN A 163 -9.21 9.55 3.33
CA ASN A 163 -9.31 9.53 1.86
C ASN A 163 -10.43 8.60 1.35
N ILE A 164 -11.27 8.08 2.25
CA ILE A 164 -12.41 7.23 1.92
C ILE A 164 -13.71 7.95 2.29
N ASN A 165 -14.68 7.93 1.40
CA ASN A 165 -16.06 8.38 1.61
C ASN A 165 -17.03 7.44 0.86
N GLU A 166 -18.33 7.73 0.92
CA GLU A 166 -19.38 6.93 0.27
C GLU A 166 -19.24 6.82 -1.26
N ASP A 167 -18.61 7.80 -1.90
CA ASP A 167 -18.40 7.83 -3.36
C ASP A 167 -17.05 7.23 -3.78
N THR A 168 -16.24 6.73 -2.84
CA THR A 168 -14.93 6.18 -3.15
C THR A 168 -15.05 4.77 -3.73
N PRO A 169 -14.76 4.54 -5.02
CA PRO A 169 -14.92 3.24 -5.66
C PRO A 169 -13.76 2.32 -5.27
N LEU A 170 -13.93 1.54 -4.20
CA LEU A 170 -12.96 0.54 -3.79
C LEU A 170 -13.41 -0.87 -4.15
N PRO A 171 -12.50 -1.74 -4.60
CA PRO A 171 -12.79 -3.15 -4.77
C PRO A 171 -12.94 -3.85 -3.41
N PRO A 172 -13.38 -5.13 -3.35
CA PRO A 172 -13.34 -5.92 -2.13
C PRO A 172 -11.97 -5.90 -1.46
N ILE A 173 -11.97 -5.84 -0.12
CA ILE A 173 -10.75 -5.67 0.68
C ILE A 173 -10.64 -6.79 1.70
N LEU A 174 -9.47 -7.42 1.77
CA LEU A 174 -9.11 -8.39 2.79
C LEU A 174 -7.98 -7.80 3.64
N MET A 175 -8.20 -7.75 4.96
CA MET A 175 -7.20 -7.25 5.92
C MET A 175 -6.82 -8.31 6.95
N PHE A 176 -5.53 -8.43 7.22
CA PHE A 176 -4.96 -9.25 8.29
C PHE A 176 -4.12 -8.37 9.21
N HIS A 177 -4.27 -8.54 10.53
CA HIS A 177 -3.45 -7.81 11.49
C HIS A 177 -3.30 -8.62 12.78
N GLY A 178 -2.08 -8.75 13.28
CA GLY A 178 -1.80 -9.40 14.55
C GLY A 178 -2.22 -8.51 15.73
N THR A 179 -2.98 -9.04 16.67
CA THR A 179 -3.51 -8.26 17.82
C THR A 179 -2.43 -7.78 18.80
N LYS A 180 -1.20 -8.29 18.71
CA LYS A 180 -0.05 -7.93 19.54
C LYS A 180 1.02 -7.17 18.79
N ASP A 181 0.70 -6.65 17.60
CA ASP A 181 1.62 -5.82 16.81
C ASP A 181 1.94 -4.53 17.59
N ARG A 182 3.23 -4.26 17.77
CA ARG A 182 3.75 -3.09 18.48
C ARG A 182 4.47 -2.10 17.56
N THR A 183 4.56 -2.41 16.29
CA THR A 183 5.14 -1.52 15.28
C THR A 183 4.04 -0.78 14.54
N VAL A 184 3.04 -1.51 14.04
CA VAL A 184 1.84 -0.92 13.44
C VAL A 184 0.65 -1.24 14.32
N ASN A 185 0.01 -0.22 14.90
CA ASN A 185 -1.10 -0.41 15.82
C ASN A 185 -2.28 -1.15 15.14
N PRO A 186 -2.68 -2.34 15.62
CA PRO A 186 -3.76 -3.11 14.99
C PRO A 186 -5.12 -2.41 14.98
N LYS A 187 -5.34 -1.45 15.88
CA LYS A 187 -6.58 -0.66 15.89
C LYS A 187 -6.74 0.21 14.64
N ILE A 188 -5.64 0.56 13.96
CA ILE A 188 -5.68 1.22 12.65
C ILE A 188 -6.52 0.40 11.66
N SER A 189 -6.27 -0.90 11.55
CA SER A 189 -7.06 -1.79 10.69
C SER A 189 -8.53 -1.84 11.11
N VAL A 190 -8.80 -1.78 12.42
CA VAL A 190 -10.19 -1.76 12.94
C VAL A 190 -10.91 -0.46 12.58
N VAL A 191 -10.22 0.69 12.65
CA VAL A 191 -10.78 2.00 12.26
C VAL A 191 -11.13 1.99 10.77
N VAL A 192 -10.19 1.58 9.91
CA VAL A 192 -10.42 1.49 8.46
C VAL A 192 -11.55 0.50 8.14
N TYR A 193 -11.57 -0.68 8.78
CA TYR A 193 -12.64 -1.66 8.61
C TYR A 193 -14.03 -1.08 8.95
N LYS A 194 -14.15 -0.39 10.09
CA LYS A 194 -15.43 0.22 10.50
C LYS A 194 -15.89 1.27 9.48
N LEU A 195 -14.97 2.05 8.96
CA LEU A 195 -15.28 3.05 7.94
C LEU A 195 -15.76 2.39 6.63
N LEU A 196 -15.04 1.37 6.16
CA LEU A 196 -15.42 0.60 4.96
C LEU A 196 -16.77 -0.12 5.09
N LYS A 197 -17.16 -0.49 6.33
CA LYS A 197 -18.49 -1.09 6.59
C LYS A 197 -19.61 -0.07 6.67
N LYS A 198 -19.29 1.19 6.85
CA LYS A 198 -20.26 2.29 6.88
C LYS A 198 -20.66 2.70 5.45
N TYR A 199 -19.74 2.62 4.53
CA TYR A 199 -19.91 2.92 3.12
C TYR A 199 -20.06 1.65 2.26
#